data_58ce9ff327757602ddd9760e0b62190a
#
_entry.id   58ce9ff327757602ddd9760e0b62190a
#
_cell.length_a   1.000
_cell.length_b   1.000
_cell.length_c   1.000
_cell.angle_alpha   90.00
_cell.angle_beta   90.00
_cell.angle_gamma   90.00
#
_symmetry.space_group_name_H-M   'P 1'
#
loop_
_entity.id
_entity.type
_entity.pdbx_description
1 polymer ?
#
loop_
_entity_poly.entity_id
_entity_poly.type
_entity_poly.pdbx_seq_one_letter_code
_entity_poly.pdbx_strand_id
1 'polypeptide(L)'
;MKVFRIQASVMSSVLVVSTLMFIGMLGVLFLWDSEHLLAARYFFREQQRAHLSSAVVKYCQDTSFCIGFRQDTSLMLFPGLATSEVGFYRKRWGLYEMLLLTAGDEKKCCLMGKVDEGYSRAALYLPERGRTLSIAGKSRIEGKLYIGGQGVAYTQVRSEFFDGTPVAPSDICRSGEMLPSPAPEITAYVGELFRYAIEEWPEAENFGQATFAGPVEYRRIGQEIKAMGLTGPYVLCAADSLYIRGDC
;
A
#
# COMPACT_ATOMS: atom_id res chain seq x y z
N MET A 1 25.17 -83.16 1.32
CA MET A 1 24.64 -82.18 2.28
C MET A 1 25.09 -80.73 1.99
N LYS A 2 25.35 -80.34 0.74
CA LYS A 2 25.78 -78.96 0.35
C LYS A 2 24.67 -78.13 -0.32
N VAL A 3 23.59 -78.76 -0.75
CA VAL A 3 22.52 -78.06 -1.53
C VAL A 3 21.64 -77.16 -0.66
N PHE A 4 21.39 -77.48 0.61
CA PHE A 4 20.52 -76.69 1.48
C PHE A 4 21.11 -75.33 1.94
N ARG A 5 22.44 -75.16 2.03
CA ARG A 5 23.07 -73.91 2.41
C ARG A 5 22.99 -72.82 1.33
N ILE A 6 22.95 -73.23 0.07
CA ILE A 6 22.83 -72.29 -1.08
C ILE A 6 21.43 -71.66 -1.17
N GLN A 7 20.39 -72.49 -0.94
CA GLN A 7 19.01 -72.00 -0.96
C GLN A 7 18.70 -71.03 0.20
N ALA A 8 19.19 -71.25 1.39
CA ALA A 8 19.01 -70.34 2.52
C ALA A 8 19.69 -68.96 2.27
N SER A 9 20.84 -68.95 1.64
CA SER A 9 21.56 -67.70 1.27
C SER A 9 20.79 -66.92 0.20
N VAL A 10 20.23 -67.57 -0.79
CA VAL A 10 19.44 -66.93 -1.86
C VAL A 10 18.14 -66.32 -1.30
N MET A 11 17.41 -67.05 -0.42
CA MET A 11 16.21 -66.50 0.20
C MET A 11 16.48 -65.23 1.04
N SER A 12 17.57 -65.22 1.79
CA SER A 12 17.99 -64.05 2.57
C SER A 12 18.28 -62.83 1.67
N SER A 13 18.97 -63.04 0.55
CA SER A 13 19.29 -61.97 -0.41
C SER A 13 18.00 -61.40 -1.08
N VAL A 14 17.07 -62.26 -1.46
CA VAL A 14 15.78 -61.84 -2.09
C VAL A 14 14.97 -61.01 -1.07
N LEU A 15 14.95 -61.40 0.20
CA LEU A 15 14.22 -60.69 1.22
C LEU A 15 14.79 -59.32 1.48
N VAL A 16 16.11 -59.15 1.50
CA VAL A 16 16.78 -57.85 1.63
C VAL A 16 16.49 -56.95 0.43
N VAL A 17 16.61 -57.47 -0.79
CA VAL A 17 16.31 -56.71 -1.99
C VAL A 17 14.85 -56.24 -2.06
N SER A 18 13.91 -57.14 -1.72
CA SER A 18 12.49 -56.82 -1.71
C SER A 18 12.12 -55.76 -0.67
N THR A 19 12.72 -55.82 0.52
CA THR A 19 12.53 -54.78 1.55
C THR A 19 13.09 -53.44 1.12
N LEU A 20 14.26 -53.40 0.48
CA LEU A 20 14.84 -52.15 -0.06
C LEU A 20 13.97 -51.56 -1.18
N MET A 21 13.48 -52.41 -2.09
CA MET A 21 12.53 -51.93 -3.13
C MET A 21 11.25 -51.38 -2.53
N PHE A 22 10.71 -52.06 -1.50
CA PHE A 22 9.49 -51.59 -0.83
C PHE A 22 9.70 -50.22 -0.14
N ILE A 23 10.83 -50.04 0.58
CA ILE A 23 11.16 -48.76 1.19
C ILE A 23 11.34 -47.66 0.13
N GLY A 24 11.98 -47.99 -0.98
CA GLY A 24 12.13 -47.04 -2.09
C GLY A 24 10.77 -46.63 -2.69
N MET A 25 9.87 -47.59 -2.89
CA MET A 25 8.53 -47.31 -3.38
C MET A 25 7.69 -46.46 -2.42
N LEU A 26 7.77 -46.73 -1.11
CA LEU A 26 7.13 -45.88 -0.09
C LEU A 26 7.70 -44.45 -0.10
N GLY A 27 9.01 -44.28 -0.28
CA GLY A 27 9.64 -42.98 -0.41
C GLY A 27 9.11 -42.20 -1.61
N VAL A 28 8.97 -42.82 -2.77
CA VAL A 28 8.39 -42.19 -3.97
C VAL A 28 6.92 -41.81 -3.76
N LEU A 29 6.13 -42.66 -3.14
CA LEU A 29 4.71 -42.37 -2.84
C LEU A 29 4.60 -41.18 -1.86
N PHE A 30 5.45 -41.12 -0.84
CA PHE A 30 5.46 -40.03 0.11
C PHE A 30 5.85 -38.69 -0.56
N LEU A 31 6.85 -38.70 -1.44
CA LEU A 31 7.22 -37.52 -2.21
C LEU A 31 6.08 -37.05 -3.11
N TRP A 32 5.43 -37.96 -3.80
CA TRP A 32 4.28 -37.63 -4.65
C TRP A 32 3.13 -37.00 -3.85
N ASP A 33 2.75 -37.60 -2.73
CA ASP A 33 1.70 -37.05 -1.88
C ASP A 33 2.07 -35.66 -1.35
N SER A 34 3.33 -35.45 -0.95
CA SER A 34 3.82 -34.15 -0.50
C SER A 34 3.78 -33.09 -1.61
N GLU A 35 4.11 -33.43 -2.85
CA GLU A 35 4.01 -32.52 -4.00
C GLU A 35 2.56 -32.12 -4.28
N HIS A 36 1.63 -33.10 -4.24
CA HIS A 36 0.20 -32.81 -4.42
C HIS A 36 -0.36 -31.90 -3.33
N LEU A 37 0.03 -32.10 -2.07
CA LEU A 37 -0.38 -31.23 -0.97
C LEU A 37 0.18 -29.80 -1.12
N LEU A 38 1.44 -29.66 -1.54
CA LEU A 38 2.04 -28.37 -1.80
C LEU A 38 1.35 -27.64 -2.96
N ALA A 39 1.09 -28.34 -4.06
CA ALA A 39 0.36 -27.80 -5.20
C ALA A 39 -1.06 -27.34 -4.80
N ALA A 40 -1.80 -28.15 -4.06
CA ALA A 40 -3.14 -27.80 -3.57
C ALA A 40 -3.11 -26.56 -2.67
N ARG A 41 -2.15 -26.45 -1.75
CA ARG A 41 -1.97 -25.26 -0.91
C ARG A 41 -1.61 -24.03 -1.72
N TYR A 42 -0.78 -24.17 -2.73
CA TYR A 42 -0.41 -23.06 -3.63
C TYR A 42 -1.65 -22.57 -4.39
N PHE A 43 -2.43 -23.45 -5.02
CA PHE A 43 -3.65 -23.08 -5.72
C PHE A 43 -4.67 -22.40 -4.80
N PHE A 44 -4.82 -22.90 -3.58
CA PHE A 44 -5.75 -22.31 -2.62
C PHE A 44 -5.33 -20.89 -2.23
N ARG A 45 -4.04 -20.65 -1.96
CA ARG A 45 -3.50 -19.31 -1.68
C ARG A 45 -3.67 -18.36 -2.85
N GLU A 46 -3.39 -18.83 -4.07
CA GLU A 46 -3.55 -18.00 -5.27
C GLU A 46 -5.02 -17.62 -5.50
N GLN A 47 -5.94 -18.53 -5.25
CA GLN A 47 -7.37 -18.24 -5.27
C GLN A 47 -7.76 -17.20 -4.21
N GLN A 48 -7.26 -17.30 -2.99
CA GLN A 48 -7.50 -16.30 -1.95
C GLN A 48 -6.96 -14.91 -2.35
N ARG A 49 -5.78 -14.83 -2.95
CA ARG A 49 -5.22 -13.58 -3.47
C ARG A 49 -6.06 -12.98 -4.59
N ALA A 50 -6.57 -13.81 -5.47
CA ALA A 50 -7.50 -13.37 -6.53
C ALA A 50 -8.80 -12.81 -5.92
N HIS A 51 -9.36 -13.48 -4.90
CA HIS A 51 -10.52 -12.96 -4.17
C HIS A 51 -10.25 -11.62 -3.51
N LEU A 52 -9.09 -11.46 -2.83
CA LEU A 52 -8.70 -10.18 -2.24
C LEU A 52 -8.57 -9.08 -3.30
N SER A 53 -8.04 -9.39 -4.47
CA SER A 53 -7.92 -8.41 -5.56
C SER A 53 -9.28 -8.01 -6.13
N SER A 54 -10.18 -8.98 -6.32
CA SER A 54 -11.56 -8.74 -6.75
C SER A 54 -12.35 -7.92 -5.72
N ALA A 55 -12.11 -8.16 -4.42
CA ALA A 55 -12.71 -7.40 -3.35
C ALA A 55 -12.31 -5.92 -3.39
N VAL A 56 -11.04 -5.59 -3.66
CA VAL A 56 -10.58 -4.20 -3.84
C VAL A 56 -11.30 -3.54 -5.00
N VAL A 57 -11.39 -4.21 -6.15
CA VAL A 57 -12.08 -3.66 -7.33
C VAL A 57 -13.55 -3.40 -7.03
N LYS A 58 -14.23 -4.35 -6.39
CA LYS A 58 -15.64 -4.18 -5.98
C LYS A 58 -15.81 -3.02 -5.01
N TYR A 59 -14.92 -2.88 -4.03
CA TYR A 59 -14.91 -1.76 -3.11
C TYR A 59 -14.76 -0.41 -3.81
N CYS A 60 -13.89 -0.31 -4.83
CA CYS A 60 -13.68 0.92 -5.59
C CYS A 60 -14.84 1.26 -6.52
N GLN A 61 -15.57 0.26 -7.03
CA GLN A 61 -16.65 0.48 -8.00
C GLN A 61 -17.99 0.84 -7.35
N ASP A 62 -18.24 0.34 -6.17
CA ASP A 62 -19.53 0.50 -5.50
C ASP A 62 -19.45 1.49 -4.34
N THR A 63 -19.76 2.76 -4.62
CA THR A 63 -19.76 3.83 -3.62
C THR A 63 -20.81 3.61 -2.53
N SER A 64 -21.93 2.93 -2.82
CA SER A 64 -22.95 2.59 -1.83
C SER A 64 -22.44 1.58 -0.81
N PHE A 65 -21.59 0.69 -1.27
CA PHE A 65 -20.87 -0.28 -0.47
C PHE A 65 -19.95 0.40 0.57
N CYS A 66 -19.29 1.51 0.16
CA CYS A 66 -18.41 2.27 1.06
C CYS A 66 -19.17 2.98 2.20
N ILE A 67 -20.41 3.41 1.96
CA ILE A 67 -21.20 4.18 2.94
C ILE A 67 -21.82 3.28 4.01
N GLY A 68 -22.20 2.05 3.65
CA GLY A 68 -22.88 1.09 4.53
C GLY A 68 -21.95 0.22 5.40
N PHE A 69 -20.65 0.21 5.14
CA PHE A 69 -19.72 -0.64 5.85
C PHE A 69 -19.44 -0.16 7.27
N ARG A 70 -19.72 -1.00 8.24
CA ARG A 70 -19.18 -0.89 9.59
C ARG A 70 -17.66 -1.18 9.53
N GLN A 71 -16.96 -0.81 10.59
CA GLN A 71 -15.49 -0.98 10.69
C GLN A 71 -15.01 -2.42 10.46
N ASP A 72 -15.87 -3.41 10.68
CA ASP A 72 -15.58 -4.83 10.51
C ASP A 72 -16.79 -5.53 9.89
N THR A 73 -16.65 -6.04 8.69
CA THR A 73 -17.74 -6.67 7.92
C THR A 73 -17.18 -7.75 7.02
N SER A 74 -17.88 -8.88 6.88
CA SER A 74 -17.54 -9.91 5.91
C SER A 74 -18.55 -9.95 4.76
N LEU A 75 -18.08 -10.28 3.57
CA LEU A 75 -18.88 -10.38 2.38
C LEU A 75 -18.49 -11.60 1.56
N MET A 76 -19.48 -12.34 1.09
CA MET A 76 -19.30 -13.36 0.05
C MET A 76 -19.20 -12.70 -1.33
N LEU A 77 -18.03 -12.75 -1.96
CA LEU A 77 -17.84 -12.18 -3.31
C LEU A 77 -18.60 -12.97 -4.38
N PHE A 78 -18.65 -14.30 -4.24
CA PHE A 78 -19.32 -15.19 -5.18
C PHE A 78 -20.35 -16.05 -4.43
N PRO A 79 -21.64 -15.82 -4.65
CA PRO A 79 -22.69 -16.62 -4.02
C PRO A 79 -22.53 -18.11 -4.34
N GLY A 80 -22.59 -18.93 -3.32
CA GLY A 80 -22.45 -20.41 -3.46
C GLY A 80 -21.03 -20.94 -3.29
N LEU A 81 -20.02 -20.08 -3.16
CA LEU A 81 -18.64 -20.50 -2.91
C LEU A 81 -18.22 -20.07 -1.49
N ALA A 82 -18.26 -20.98 -0.54
CA ALA A 82 -17.92 -20.70 0.85
C ALA A 82 -16.49 -20.15 1.02
N THR A 83 -15.58 -20.52 0.11
CA THR A 83 -14.20 -20.03 0.09
C THR A 83 -14.05 -18.58 -0.39
N SER A 84 -15.14 -17.94 -0.86
CA SER A 84 -15.13 -16.56 -1.37
C SER A 84 -15.49 -15.52 -0.31
N GLU A 85 -15.58 -15.89 0.95
CA GLU A 85 -15.79 -14.95 2.04
C GLU A 85 -14.54 -14.10 2.25
N VAL A 86 -14.72 -12.77 2.20
CA VAL A 86 -13.67 -11.79 2.45
C VAL A 86 -14.11 -10.89 3.60
N GLY A 87 -13.26 -10.81 4.61
CA GLY A 87 -13.41 -9.85 5.69
C GLY A 87 -12.87 -8.48 5.27
N PHE A 88 -13.61 -7.43 5.60
CA PHE A 88 -13.25 -6.05 5.34
C PHE A 88 -13.11 -5.32 6.66
N TYR A 89 -11.94 -4.77 6.92
CA TYR A 89 -11.69 -3.88 8.04
C TYR A 89 -11.25 -2.52 7.52
N ARG A 90 -11.96 -1.48 7.92
CA ARG A 90 -11.75 -0.11 7.46
C ARG A 90 -11.35 0.78 8.61
N LYS A 91 -10.26 1.53 8.43
CA LYS A 91 -9.78 2.50 9.42
C LYS A 91 -9.28 3.76 8.72
N ARG A 92 -9.56 4.91 9.26
CA ARG A 92 -8.93 6.16 8.80
C ARG A 92 -7.45 6.18 9.17
N TRP A 93 -6.65 6.60 8.21
CA TRP A 93 -5.21 6.75 8.34
C TRP A 93 -4.79 8.11 7.80
N GLY A 94 -4.77 9.14 8.67
CA GLY A 94 -4.62 10.54 8.26
C GLY A 94 -5.76 10.98 7.34
N LEU A 95 -5.43 11.53 6.19
CA LEU A 95 -6.41 11.94 5.16
C LEU A 95 -6.87 10.78 4.25
N TYR A 96 -6.25 9.62 4.39
CA TYR A 96 -6.58 8.43 3.62
C TYR A 96 -7.42 7.46 4.43
N GLU A 97 -7.92 6.47 3.75
CA GLU A 97 -8.61 5.33 4.33
C GLU A 97 -7.77 4.07 4.14
N MET A 98 -7.45 3.38 5.22
CA MET A 98 -6.79 2.08 5.18
C MET A 98 -7.85 1.00 5.13
N LEU A 99 -7.81 0.19 4.09
CA LEU A 99 -8.64 -0.98 3.89
C LEU A 99 -7.80 -2.23 4.10
N LEU A 100 -8.10 -2.99 5.14
CA LEU A 100 -7.52 -4.30 5.38
C LEU A 100 -8.53 -5.38 4.97
N LEU A 101 -8.12 -6.22 4.05
CA LEU A 101 -8.89 -7.34 3.54
C LEU A 101 -8.30 -8.65 4.04
N THR A 102 -9.15 -9.59 4.42
CA THR A 102 -8.74 -10.90 4.90
C THR A 102 -9.52 -12.00 4.17
N ALA A 103 -8.83 -13.00 3.64
CA ALA A 103 -9.43 -14.16 3.02
C ALA A 103 -8.67 -15.41 3.50
N GLY A 104 -9.25 -16.16 4.44
CA GLY A 104 -8.55 -17.24 5.13
C GLY A 104 -7.27 -16.71 5.80
N ASP A 105 -6.11 -17.26 5.42
CA ASP A 105 -4.81 -16.88 5.97
C ASP A 105 -4.16 -15.68 5.25
N GLU A 106 -4.65 -15.34 4.06
CA GLU A 106 -4.09 -14.26 3.25
C GLU A 106 -4.71 -12.91 3.64
N LYS A 107 -3.86 -11.88 3.67
CA LYS A 107 -4.24 -10.50 4.02
C LYS A 107 -3.73 -9.53 2.99
N LYS A 108 -4.52 -8.51 2.68
CA LYS A 108 -4.13 -7.43 1.78
C LYS A 108 -4.50 -6.10 2.43
N CYS A 109 -3.53 -5.20 2.54
CA CYS A 109 -3.76 -3.85 3.01
C CYS A 109 -3.65 -2.89 1.82
N CYS A 110 -4.62 -2.00 1.67
CA CYS A 110 -4.65 -0.96 0.65
C CYS A 110 -4.89 0.39 1.30
N LEU A 111 -4.18 1.40 0.82
CA LEU A 111 -4.45 2.78 1.15
C LEU A 111 -5.34 3.36 0.06
N MET A 112 -6.51 3.86 0.46
CA MET A 112 -7.54 4.36 -0.44
C MET A 112 -7.66 5.86 -0.29
N GLY A 113 -7.79 6.56 -1.42
CA GLY A 113 -8.03 7.99 -1.46
C GLY A 113 -9.06 8.31 -2.53
N LYS A 114 -9.82 9.36 -2.34
CA LYS A 114 -10.74 9.87 -3.37
C LYS A 114 -9.91 10.55 -4.46
N VAL A 115 -10.11 10.16 -5.70
CA VAL A 115 -9.54 10.82 -6.86
C VAL A 115 -10.55 11.83 -7.37
N ASP A 116 -10.15 13.10 -7.47
CA ASP A 116 -10.90 14.08 -8.21
C ASP A 116 -10.62 13.88 -9.70
N GLU A 117 -11.67 13.60 -10.49
CA GLU A 117 -11.54 13.33 -11.92
C GLU A 117 -10.88 14.50 -12.68
N GLY A 118 -11.07 15.73 -12.20
CA GLY A 118 -10.50 16.92 -12.82
C GLY A 118 -8.98 17.02 -12.71
N TYR A 119 -8.41 16.60 -11.58
CA TYR A 119 -6.98 16.78 -11.27
C TYR A 119 -6.23 15.48 -10.98
N SER A 120 -6.81 14.34 -11.28
CA SER A 120 -6.26 13.01 -10.96
C SER A 120 -4.87 12.72 -11.55
N ARG A 121 -4.48 13.47 -12.59
CA ARG A 121 -3.17 13.37 -13.25
C ARG A 121 -2.34 14.63 -13.12
N ALA A 122 -2.70 15.53 -12.20
CA ALA A 122 -1.92 16.72 -11.94
C ALA A 122 -0.62 16.36 -11.22
N ALA A 123 0.51 16.62 -11.86
CA ALA A 123 1.83 16.54 -11.23
C ALA A 123 2.09 17.78 -10.36
N LEU A 124 1.60 18.94 -10.81
CA LEU A 124 1.73 20.20 -10.08
C LEU A 124 0.54 21.10 -10.39
N TYR A 125 -0.01 21.74 -9.35
CA TYR A 125 -1.03 22.77 -9.49
C TYR A 125 -0.55 24.05 -8.78
N LEU A 126 -0.40 25.13 -9.55
CA LEU A 126 -0.06 26.46 -9.02
C LEU A 126 -1.19 27.42 -9.36
N PRO A 127 -1.78 28.11 -8.35
CA PRO A 127 -2.81 29.12 -8.63
C PRO A 127 -2.28 30.24 -9.50
N GLU A 128 -3.13 30.81 -10.34
CA GLU A 128 -2.80 31.95 -11.20
C GLU A 128 -2.46 33.17 -10.32
N ARG A 129 -1.21 33.57 -10.31
CA ARG A 129 -0.71 34.76 -9.60
C ARG A 129 0.08 35.71 -10.51
N GLY A 130 -0.10 35.57 -11.82
CA GLY A 130 0.63 36.38 -12.80
C GLY A 130 2.15 36.12 -12.82
N ARG A 131 2.61 34.97 -12.36
CA ARG A 131 4.02 34.58 -12.34
C ARG A 131 4.28 33.38 -13.23
N THR A 132 5.43 33.40 -13.90
CA THR A 132 5.94 32.28 -14.70
C THR A 132 6.52 31.21 -13.78
N LEU A 133 6.27 29.95 -14.04
CA LEU A 133 6.96 28.85 -13.38
C LEU A 133 8.39 28.74 -13.92
N SER A 134 9.38 28.99 -13.08
CA SER A 134 10.80 28.85 -13.43
C SER A 134 11.31 27.47 -13.03
N ILE A 135 11.89 26.74 -13.99
CA ILE A 135 12.46 25.41 -13.79
C ILE A 135 13.95 25.47 -14.11
N ALA A 136 14.79 24.90 -13.24
CA ALA A 136 16.25 24.86 -13.38
C ALA A 136 16.83 23.51 -12.99
N GLY A 137 18.11 23.28 -13.33
CA GLY A 137 18.84 22.05 -13.00
C GLY A 137 18.25 20.81 -13.67
N LYS A 138 18.39 19.65 -13.05
CA LYS A 138 17.93 18.34 -13.56
C LYS A 138 16.49 18.03 -13.19
N SER A 139 15.63 19.05 -13.05
CA SER A 139 14.23 18.89 -12.68
C SER A 139 13.46 18.14 -13.76
N ARG A 140 12.61 17.19 -13.35
CA ARG A 140 11.71 16.44 -14.21
C ARG A 140 10.30 16.47 -13.63
N ILE A 141 9.33 16.85 -14.44
CA ILE A 141 7.90 16.86 -14.08
C ILE A 141 7.19 15.91 -15.04
N GLU A 142 6.58 14.87 -14.50
CA GLU A 142 5.79 13.91 -15.27
C GLU A 142 4.32 14.02 -14.90
N GLY A 143 3.48 14.30 -15.88
CA GLY A 143 2.03 14.48 -15.72
C GLY A 143 1.58 15.89 -16.04
N LYS A 144 0.28 16.16 -15.86
CA LYS A 144 -0.31 17.46 -16.17
C LYS A 144 0.14 18.55 -15.21
N LEU A 145 0.52 19.67 -15.78
CA LEU A 145 1.01 20.85 -15.08
C LEU A 145 -0.04 21.95 -15.17
N TYR A 146 -0.72 22.26 -14.08
CA TYR A 146 -1.69 23.36 -14.00
C TYR A 146 -0.98 24.62 -13.49
N ILE A 147 -0.81 25.61 -14.38
CA ILE A 147 -0.09 26.85 -14.09
C ILE A 147 -0.81 28.06 -14.67
N GLY A 148 -0.42 29.26 -14.23
CA GLY A 148 -0.93 30.50 -14.74
C GLY A 148 -0.59 30.76 -16.22
N GLY A 149 -1.25 31.75 -16.81
CA GLY A 149 -1.14 32.08 -18.24
C GLY A 149 0.25 32.51 -18.71
N GLN A 150 1.21 32.81 -17.80
CA GLN A 150 2.59 33.18 -18.13
C GLN A 150 3.44 31.99 -18.58
N GLY A 151 2.99 30.74 -18.32
CA GLY A 151 3.66 29.52 -18.78
C GLY A 151 4.89 29.11 -17.96
N VAL A 152 5.75 28.32 -18.60
CA VAL A 152 7.00 27.75 -18.04
C VAL A 152 8.21 28.47 -18.63
N ALA A 153 9.14 28.85 -17.77
CA ALA A 153 10.46 29.36 -18.19
C ALA A 153 11.56 28.43 -17.69
N TYR A 154 12.44 28.05 -18.58
CA TYR A 154 13.63 27.27 -18.26
C TYR A 154 14.77 28.23 -17.99
N THR A 155 15.25 28.26 -16.75
CA THR A 155 16.18 29.29 -16.27
C THR A 155 17.40 28.68 -15.61
N GLN A 156 18.29 29.55 -15.17
CA GLN A 156 19.43 29.22 -14.36
C GLN A 156 19.18 29.64 -12.91
N VAL A 157 19.41 28.73 -11.96
CA VAL A 157 19.38 29.02 -10.51
C VAL A 157 20.72 28.59 -9.90
N ARG A 158 21.39 29.50 -9.20
CA ARG A 158 22.69 29.24 -8.53
C ARG A 158 23.74 28.57 -9.44
N SER A 159 23.88 29.05 -10.67
CA SER A 159 24.81 28.52 -11.69
C SER A 159 24.44 27.19 -12.32
N GLU A 160 23.30 26.58 -11.97
CA GLU A 160 22.79 25.38 -12.62
C GLU A 160 21.78 25.78 -13.70
N PHE A 161 22.12 25.49 -14.96
CA PHE A 161 21.20 25.62 -16.09
C PHE A 161 20.20 24.46 -16.07
N PHE A 162 19.06 24.66 -16.73
CA PHE A 162 18.13 23.57 -16.95
C PHE A 162 18.75 22.51 -17.88
N ASP A 163 18.91 21.29 -17.38
CA ASP A 163 19.44 20.11 -18.08
C ASP A 163 18.48 18.92 -17.92
N GLY A 164 17.18 19.21 -17.88
CA GLY A 164 16.13 18.21 -17.73
C GLY A 164 15.34 17.97 -19.01
N THR A 165 14.25 17.21 -18.88
CA THR A 165 13.30 17.03 -19.97
C THR A 165 12.26 18.15 -19.94
N PRO A 166 12.09 18.96 -21.01
CA PRO A 166 11.07 19.99 -21.05
C PRO A 166 9.67 19.37 -20.95
N VAL A 167 8.77 20.08 -20.26
CA VAL A 167 7.36 19.66 -20.16
C VAL A 167 6.70 19.79 -21.54
N ALA A 168 5.99 18.74 -21.98
CA ALA A 168 5.28 18.79 -23.25
C ALA A 168 4.17 19.86 -23.20
N PRO A 169 4.01 20.68 -24.26
CA PRO A 169 2.96 21.71 -24.29
C PRO A 169 1.55 21.15 -24.08
N SER A 170 1.29 19.90 -24.48
CA SER A 170 0.03 19.18 -24.25
C SER A 170 -0.28 18.92 -22.79
N ASP A 171 0.73 18.89 -21.93
CA ASP A 171 0.59 18.62 -20.51
C ASP A 171 0.47 19.90 -19.68
N ILE A 172 0.62 21.06 -20.31
CA ILE A 172 0.44 22.37 -19.67
C ILE A 172 -1.03 22.78 -19.78
N CYS A 173 -1.68 22.87 -18.62
CA CYS A 173 -3.06 23.29 -18.47
C CYS A 173 -3.11 24.63 -17.72
N ARG A 174 -4.15 25.44 -18.00
CA ARG A 174 -4.37 26.68 -17.27
C ARG A 174 -4.95 26.42 -15.90
N SER A 175 -4.36 26.99 -14.85
CA SER A 175 -4.87 26.96 -13.49
C SER A 175 -5.89 28.07 -13.24
N GLY A 176 -6.71 27.89 -12.22
CA GLY A 176 -7.56 28.96 -11.68
C GLY A 176 -6.81 29.86 -10.69
N GLU A 177 -7.50 30.90 -10.25
CA GLU A 177 -6.95 31.87 -9.27
C GLU A 177 -6.73 31.25 -7.88
N MET A 178 -7.49 30.24 -7.53
CA MET A 178 -7.42 29.52 -6.25
C MET A 178 -7.07 28.06 -6.44
N LEU A 179 -6.57 27.44 -5.37
CA LEU A 179 -6.40 26.00 -5.31
C LEU A 179 -7.77 25.30 -5.37
N PRO A 180 -7.86 24.11 -5.98
CA PRO A 180 -9.08 23.30 -5.92
C PRO A 180 -9.48 23.07 -4.46
N SER A 181 -10.76 23.25 -4.16
CA SER A 181 -11.27 23.02 -2.82
C SER A 181 -11.21 21.52 -2.48
N PRO A 182 -10.71 21.14 -1.30
CA PRO A 182 -10.79 19.76 -0.84
C PRO A 182 -12.26 19.30 -0.76
N ALA A 183 -12.50 18.00 -0.85
CA ALA A 183 -13.84 17.47 -0.64
C ALA A 183 -14.40 17.90 0.73
N PRO A 184 -15.70 18.28 0.84
CA PRO A 184 -16.28 18.79 2.08
C PRO A 184 -16.07 17.85 3.28
N GLU A 185 -16.09 16.54 3.03
CA GLU A 185 -15.86 15.50 4.05
C GLU A 185 -14.41 15.55 4.61
N ILE A 186 -13.44 15.84 3.75
CA ILE A 186 -12.04 16.00 4.17
C ILE A 186 -11.90 17.28 5.00
N THR A 187 -12.52 18.37 4.56
CA THR A 187 -12.49 19.65 5.29
C THR A 187 -13.12 19.51 6.68
N ALA A 188 -14.27 18.84 6.78
CA ALA A 188 -14.94 18.58 8.04
C ALA A 188 -14.05 17.71 8.97
N TYR A 189 -13.47 16.65 8.42
CA TYR A 189 -12.57 15.76 9.17
C TYR A 189 -11.31 16.47 9.67
N VAL A 190 -10.68 17.30 8.84
CA VAL A 190 -9.52 18.10 9.25
C VAL A 190 -9.93 19.08 10.36
N GLY A 191 -11.11 19.72 10.26
CA GLY A 191 -11.63 20.58 11.31
C GLY A 191 -11.84 19.86 12.64
N GLU A 192 -12.36 18.63 12.61
CA GLU A 192 -12.47 17.79 13.80
C GLU A 192 -11.09 17.42 14.37
N LEU A 193 -10.15 17.01 13.53
CA LEU A 193 -8.79 16.70 13.96
C LEU A 193 -8.11 17.89 14.64
N PHE A 194 -8.26 19.10 14.09
CA PHE A 194 -7.73 20.32 14.72
C PHE A 194 -8.32 20.57 16.10
N ARG A 195 -9.63 20.41 16.26
CA ARG A 195 -10.30 20.56 17.55
C ARG A 195 -9.77 19.57 18.58
N TYR A 196 -9.69 18.28 18.24
CA TYR A 196 -9.15 17.26 19.13
C TYR A 196 -7.65 17.44 19.39
N ALA A 197 -6.87 17.92 18.43
CA ALA A 197 -5.44 18.15 18.58
C ALA A 197 -5.13 19.17 19.66
N ILE A 198 -5.96 20.23 19.77
CA ILE A 198 -5.75 21.30 20.76
C ILE A 198 -6.09 20.80 22.16
N GLU A 199 -7.12 19.97 22.30
CA GLU A 199 -7.68 19.55 23.59
C GLU A 199 -7.04 18.26 24.15
N GLU A 200 -6.72 17.28 23.31
CA GLU A 200 -6.46 15.90 23.76
C GLU A 200 -5.09 15.35 23.33
N TRP A 201 -4.44 15.91 22.31
CA TRP A 201 -3.19 15.31 21.83
C TRP A 201 -1.99 15.64 22.72
N PRO A 202 -1.19 14.62 23.06
CA PRO A 202 0.02 14.87 23.84
C PRO A 202 1.01 15.71 23.05
N GLU A 203 1.63 16.67 23.74
CA GLU A 203 2.71 17.46 23.19
C GLU A 203 3.97 16.61 23.09
N ALA A 204 4.65 16.68 21.97
CA ALA A 204 5.85 15.90 21.72
C ALA A 204 7.02 16.81 21.34
N GLU A 205 8.07 16.72 22.12
CA GLU A 205 9.36 17.35 21.83
C GLU A 205 10.30 16.42 21.05
N ASN A 206 10.12 15.11 21.21
CA ASN A 206 10.96 14.08 20.57
C ASN A 206 10.08 13.03 19.90
N PHE A 207 10.54 12.56 18.74
CA PHE A 207 9.89 11.52 17.94
C PHE A 207 10.75 10.27 17.93
N GLY A 208 10.12 9.13 18.19
CA GLY A 208 10.73 7.83 18.01
C GLY A 208 10.62 7.31 16.58
N GLN A 209 11.25 6.18 16.33
CA GLN A 209 11.02 5.41 15.11
C GLN A 209 9.78 4.55 15.31
N ALA A 210 8.71 4.83 14.54
CA ALA A 210 7.52 4.01 14.49
C ALA A 210 7.47 3.22 13.17
N THR A 211 6.89 2.02 13.20
CA THR A 211 6.72 1.22 11.99
C THR A 211 5.38 1.56 11.34
N PHE A 212 5.32 1.59 10.00
CA PHE A 212 4.06 1.79 9.26
C PHE A 212 3.03 0.67 9.49
N ALA A 213 3.43 -0.44 10.09
CA ALA A 213 2.53 -1.50 10.53
C ALA A 213 1.82 -1.19 11.86
N GLY A 214 2.29 -0.16 12.59
CA GLY A 214 1.71 0.29 13.85
C GLY A 214 0.50 1.22 13.67
N PRO A 215 -0.14 1.60 14.78
CA PRO A 215 -1.20 2.60 14.76
C PRO A 215 -0.63 3.98 14.36
N VAL A 216 -1.51 4.81 13.75
CA VAL A 216 -1.16 6.22 13.51
C VAL A 216 -1.01 6.94 14.84
N GLU A 217 0.11 7.60 15.04
CA GLU A 217 0.36 8.41 16.20
C GLU A 217 0.02 9.88 15.94
N TYR A 218 -0.82 10.44 16.81
CA TYR A 218 -1.24 11.83 16.75
C TYR A 218 -0.46 12.63 17.80
N ARG A 219 0.21 13.72 17.37
CA ARG A 219 1.04 14.55 18.24
C ARG A 219 0.79 16.03 17.99
N ARG A 220 0.74 16.80 19.08
CA ARG A 220 0.76 18.27 19.01
C ARG A 220 2.20 18.76 19.15
N ILE A 221 2.51 19.80 18.42
CA ILE A 221 3.85 20.37 18.37
C ILE A 221 3.75 21.85 18.64
N GLY A 222 4.69 22.38 19.43
CA GLY A 222 4.77 23.81 19.72
C GLY A 222 5.05 24.61 18.44
N GLN A 223 6.28 24.75 18.05
CA GLN A 223 6.65 25.51 16.83
C GLN A 223 7.74 24.85 15.98
N GLU A 224 8.63 24.07 16.55
CA GLU A 224 9.81 23.55 15.84
C GLU A 224 9.98 22.04 16.09
N ILE A 225 10.20 21.31 15.00
CA ILE A 225 10.63 19.91 15.06
C ILE A 225 12.04 19.79 14.53
N LYS A 226 12.90 19.12 15.29
CA LYS A 226 14.16 18.60 14.77
C LYS A 226 13.88 17.22 14.17
N ALA A 227 13.72 17.17 12.86
CA ALA A 227 13.29 15.97 12.12
C ALA A 227 14.39 14.90 11.97
N MET A 228 15.42 14.89 12.80
CA MET A 228 16.44 13.84 12.76
C MET A 228 15.80 12.48 13.12
N GLY A 229 15.49 11.70 12.10
CA GLY A 229 15.00 10.31 12.25
C GLY A 229 13.50 10.15 12.47
N LEU A 230 12.67 11.11 12.05
CA LEU A 230 11.22 10.94 12.05
C LEU A 230 10.82 9.88 11.00
N THR A 231 10.48 8.69 11.45
CA THR A 231 9.99 7.62 10.57
C THR A 231 8.73 7.01 11.18
N GLY A 232 7.71 6.83 10.35
CA GLY A 232 6.45 6.18 10.76
C GLY A 232 5.19 6.99 10.45
N PRO A 233 4.01 6.46 10.82
CA PRO A 233 2.73 7.06 10.53
C PRO A 233 2.35 8.11 11.59
N TYR A 234 2.90 9.31 11.48
CA TYR A 234 2.59 10.43 12.37
C TYR A 234 1.61 11.40 11.73
N VAL A 235 0.68 11.89 12.52
CA VAL A 235 -0.13 13.08 12.22
C VAL A 235 0.28 14.18 13.19
N LEU A 236 0.86 15.24 12.65
CA LEU A 236 1.43 16.33 13.41
C LEU A 236 0.52 17.56 13.30
N CYS A 237 0.19 18.17 14.41
CA CYS A 237 -0.59 19.40 14.46
C CYS A 237 0.20 20.51 15.17
N ALA A 238 0.36 21.64 14.50
CA ALA A 238 0.92 22.87 15.07
C ALA A 238 -0.17 23.96 15.11
N ALA A 239 -0.15 24.81 16.14
CA ALA A 239 -1.15 25.86 16.31
C ALA A 239 -1.10 26.93 15.21
N ASP A 240 0.09 27.40 14.85
CA ASP A 240 0.29 28.46 13.85
C ASP A 240 1.13 28.00 12.67
N SER A 241 2.36 27.58 12.94
CA SER A 241 3.33 27.20 11.92
C SER A 241 4.18 26.04 12.39
N LEU A 242 4.57 25.20 11.45
CA LEU A 242 5.42 24.05 11.68
C LEU A 242 6.75 24.24 10.96
N TYR A 243 7.83 24.31 11.71
CA TYR A 243 9.19 24.37 11.16
C TYR A 243 9.84 23.00 11.30
N ILE A 244 10.16 22.37 10.18
CA ILE A 244 10.89 21.11 10.13
C ILE A 244 12.33 21.41 9.77
N ARG A 245 13.28 21.11 10.68
CA ARG A 245 14.72 21.26 10.44
C ARG A 245 15.36 19.89 10.38
N GLY A 246 16.02 19.60 9.30
CA GLY A 246 16.75 18.36 9.06
C GLY A 246 16.52 17.82 7.67
N ASP A 247 17.23 16.76 7.33
CA ASP A 247 17.02 16.01 6.10
C ASP A 247 15.81 15.08 6.28
N CYS A 248 14.78 15.26 5.45
CA CYS A 248 13.58 14.44 5.39
C CYS A 248 13.69 13.43 4.25
#